data_61051c5bf4bc441e60d9cf52d41955c1
#
_entry.id   61051c5bf4bc441e60d9cf52d41955c1
#
_cell.length_a   1.000
_cell.length_b   1.000
_cell.length_c   1.000
_cell.angle_alpha   90.00
_cell.angle_beta   90.00
_cell.angle_gamma   90.00
#
_symmetry.space_group_name_H-M   'P 1'
#
loop_
_entity.id
_entity.type
_entity.pdbx_description
1 polymer ?
#
loop_
_entity_poly.entity_id
_entity_poly.type
_entity_poly.pdbx_seq_one_letter_code
_entity_poly.pdbx_strand_id
1 'polypeptide(L)'
;MTTYQGQITYGGESLTYTLTQKRVKNINLRIHPDGSLHLSASPYVPLARIESFIIEQMPFIKRAQAKFKSIVVNQGPPRLYVTGEKTTILGKEVHLQVDVLQRSGSAYGAFDGKDTLYLFVKDPTSKDQRFKAFDSYLRSLGEKVFKAWSKRVYERFRQRGYEVPLAKLRQRRMTSRWGSCTPAKELINMNTRLIEGPESFIEYVMVHEYAHFVHANHSKAFHTVVAHFLPDWKARKKALNTYFYLHGN
;
A
#
# COMPACT_ATOMS: atom_id res chain seq x y z
N MET A 1 -26.57 -6.53 5.02
CA MET A 1 -25.32 -7.03 4.41
C MET A 1 -25.19 -8.47 4.82
N THR A 2 -25.30 -9.40 3.89
CA THR A 2 -25.30 -10.85 4.16
C THR A 2 -24.09 -11.46 3.49
N THR A 3 -23.41 -12.38 4.20
CA THR A 3 -22.22 -13.05 3.69
C THR A 3 -22.46 -14.56 3.63
N TYR A 4 -22.09 -15.17 2.52
CA TYR A 4 -22.22 -16.60 2.24
C TYR A 4 -20.86 -17.17 1.88
N GLN A 5 -20.65 -18.44 2.22
CA GLN A 5 -19.56 -19.24 1.64
C GLN A 5 -20.15 -20.16 0.59
N GLY A 6 -19.56 -20.18 -0.58
CA GLY A 6 -19.93 -21.04 -1.68
C GLY A 6 -18.72 -21.82 -2.20
N GLN A 7 -19.01 -22.83 -3.03
CA GLN A 7 -18.02 -23.70 -3.64
C GLN A 7 -18.41 -23.95 -5.08
N ILE A 8 -17.43 -23.88 -5.99
CA ILE A 8 -17.62 -24.25 -7.40
C ILE A 8 -16.56 -25.27 -7.80
N THR A 9 -16.86 -26.09 -8.78
CA THR A 9 -15.91 -27.01 -9.39
C THR A 9 -15.57 -26.54 -10.80
N TYR A 10 -14.27 -26.45 -11.10
CA TYR A 10 -13.77 -26.09 -12.43
C TYR A 10 -12.55 -26.92 -12.79
N GLY A 11 -12.61 -27.69 -13.91
CA GLY A 11 -11.52 -28.55 -14.35
C GLY A 11 -11.11 -29.62 -13.33
N GLY A 12 -12.05 -30.13 -12.54
CA GLY A 12 -11.78 -31.12 -11.50
C GLY A 12 -11.27 -30.55 -10.17
N GLU A 13 -10.99 -29.25 -10.10
CA GLU A 13 -10.59 -28.56 -8.87
C GLU A 13 -11.77 -27.87 -8.21
N SER A 14 -11.88 -27.99 -6.89
CA SER A 14 -12.90 -27.32 -6.08
C SER A 14 -12.35 -26.00 -5.55
N LEU A 15 -13.09 -24.91 -5.78
CA LEU A 15 -12.75 -23.57 -5.33
C LEU A 15 -13.83 -23.05 -4.39
N THR A 16 -13.42 -22.62 -3.20
CA THR A 16 -14.30 -21.94 -2.26
C THR A 16 -14.25 -20.43 -2.47
N TYR A 17 -15.37 -19.77 -2.28
CA TYR A 17 -15.46 -18.32 -2.34
C TYR A 17 -16.36 -17.77 -1.23
N THR A 18 -16.09 -16.54 -0.82
CA THR A 18 -16.93 -15.77 0.09
C THR A 18 -17.69 -14.71 -0.71
N LEU A 19 -19.02 -14.76 -0.67
CA LEU A 19 -19.89 -13.78 -1.32
C LEU A 19 -20.49 -12.84 -0.28
N THR A 20 -20.28 -11.54 -0.45
CA THR A 20 -20.94 -10.50 0.34
C THR A 20 -21.99 -9.79 -0.51
N GLN A 21 -23.25 -9.93 -0.16
CA GLN A 21 -24.35 -9.19 -0.80
C GLN A 21 -24.49 -7.80 -0.19
N LYS A 22 -24.35 -6.78 -1.04
CA LYS A 22 -24.47 -5.36 -0.67
C LYS A 22 -24.90 -4.53 -1.88
N ARG A 23 -25.28 -3.27 -1.63
CA ARG A 23 -25.69 -2.34 -2.69
C ARG A 23 -24.50 -1.94 -3.57
N VAL A 24 -24.27 -2.68 -4.64
CA VAL A 24 -23.23 -2.43 -5.67
C VAL A 24 -23.82 -2.62 -7.06
N LYS A 25 -23.29 -1.90 -8.06
CA LYS A 25 -23.77 -1.97 -9.44
C LYS A 25 -23.26 -3.21 -10.18
N ASN A 26 -22.04 -3.65 -9.87
CA ASN A 26 -21.35 -4.73 -10.57
C ASN A 26 -20.99 -5.87 -9.63
N ILE A 27 -20.75 -7.06 -10.18
CA ILE A 27 -20.08 -8.14 -9.46
C ILE A 27 -18.60 -7.75 -9.37
N ASN A 28 -18.06 -7.69 -8.16
CA ASN A 28 -16.66 -7.41 -7.93
C ASN A 28 -15.98 -8.66 -7.37
N LEU A 29 -14.86 -9.05 -7.95
CA LEU A 29 -14.01 -10.14 -7.48
C LEU A 29 -12.71 -9.56 -6.89
N ARG A 30 -12.36 -10.04 -5.70
CA ARG A 30 -11.05 -9.80 -5.07
C ARG A 30 -10.41 -11.14 -4.75
N ILE A 31 -9.17 -11.30 -5.14
CA ILE A 31 -8.36 -12.46 -4.80
C ILE A 31 -7.37 -12.00 -3.73
N HIS A 32 -7.36 -12.68 -2.61
CA HIS A 32 -6.47 -12.38 -1.50
C HIS A 32 -5.11 -13.08 -1.67
N PRO A 33 -4.05 -12.62 -0.96
CA PRO A 33 -2.73 -13.24 -1.03
C PRO A 33 -2.68 -14.71 -0.64
N ASP A 34 -3.58 -15.15 0.23
CA ASP A 34 -3.78 -16.56 0.60
C ASP A 34 -4.48 -17.40 -0.49
N GLY A 35 -4.85 -16.75 -1.61
CA GLY A 35 -5.56 -17.38 -2.72
C GLY A 35 -7.08 -17.43 -2.55
N SER A 36 -7.64 -16.95 -1.43
CA SER A 36 -9.08 -16.92 -1.19
C SER A 36 -9.80 -15.94 -2.11
N LEU A 37 -11.02 -16.32 -2.54
CA LEU A 37 -11.86 -15.53 -3.43
C LEU A 37 -12.94 -14.82 -2.64
N HIS A 38 -12.96 -13.50 -2.72
CA HIS A 38 -14.00 -12.67 -2.12
C HIS A 38 -14.77 -11.92 -3.21
N LEU A 39 -16.10 -12.16 -3.25
CA LEU A 39 -16.98 -11.48 -4.18
C LEU A 39 -17.90 -10.51 -3.45
N SER A 40 -18.28 -9.46 -4.13
CA SER A 40 -19.41 -8.64 -3.71
C SER A 40 -20.33 -8.38 -4.89
N ALA A 41 -21.63 -8.57 -4.67
CA ALA A 41 -22.67 -8.39 -5.67
C ALA A 41 -23.94 -7.78 -5.03
N SER A 42 -24.84 -7.27 -5.89
CA SER A 42 -26.17 -6.86 -5.46
C SER A 42 -26.97 -8.09 -5.00
N PRO A 43 -27.86 -7.98 -3.97
CA PRO A 43 -28.75 -9.05 -3.54
C PRO A 43 -29.66 -9.58 -4.66
N TYR A 44 -29.90 -8.79 -5.69
CA TYR A 44 -30.75 -9.16 -6.83
C TYR A 44 -30.03 -9.98 -7.90
N VAL A 45 -28.72 -10.20 -7.77
CA VAL A 45 -27.97 -11.03 -8.73
C VAL A 45 -28.13 -12.50 -8.35
N PRO A 46 -28.68 -13.35 -9.25
CA PRO A 46 -28.81 -14.77 -8.99
C PRO A 46 -27.47 -15.46 -8.74
N LEU A 47 -27.45 -16.46 -7.85
CA LEU A 47 -26.22 -17.19 -7.50
C LEU A 47 -25.58 -17.84 -8.75
N ALA A 48 -26.40 -18.43 -9.63
CA ALA A 48 -25.92 -19.01 -10.90
C ALA A 48 -25.14 -17.98 -11.77
N ARG A 49 -25.56 -16.69 -11.77
CA ARG A 49 -24.82 -15.64 -12.50
C ARG A 49 -23.47 -15.32 -11.84
N ILE A 50 -23.41 -15.39 -10.51
CA ILE A 50 -22.17 -15.19 -9.76
C ILE A 50 -21.18 -16.33 -10.03
N GLU A 51 -21.66 -17.57 -10.03
CA GLU A 51 -20.87 -18.76 -10.33
C GLU A 51 -20.35 -18.74 -11.78
N SER A 52 -21.22 -18.40 -12.75
CA SER A 52 -20.80 -18.20 -14.13
C SER A 52 -19.71 -17.12 -14.26
N PHE A 53 -19.87 -16.00 -13.54
CA PHE A 53 -18.86 -14.95 -13.51
C PHE A 53 -17.52 -15.44 -12.95
N ILE A 54 -17.52 -16.28 -11.90
CA ILE A 54 -16.27 -16.85 -11.37
C ILE A 54 -15.62 -17.73 -12.43
N ILE A 55 -16.39 -18.57 -13.14
CA ILE A 55 -15.91 -19.43 -14.21
C ILE A 55 -15.31 -18.60 -15.36
N GLU A 56 -15.98 -17.54 -15.78
CA GLU A 56 -15.47 -16.59 -16.79
C GLU A 56 -14.11 -15.97 -16.38
N GLN A 57 -13.93 -15.74 -15.07
CA GLN A 57 -12.71 -15.14 -14.52
C GLN A 57 -11.62 -16.15 -14.16
N MET A 58 -11.83 -17.46 -14.37
CA MET A 58 -10.86 -18.50 -13.98
C MET A 58 -9.45 -18.29 -14.52
N PRO A 59 -9.22 -17.86 -15.79
CA PRO A 59 -7.87 -17.59 -16.27
C PRO A 59 -7.18 -16.46 -15.49
N PHE A 60 -7.93 -15.44 -15.06
CA PHE A 60 -7.42 -14.37 -14.21
C PHE A 60 -7.15 -14.87 -12.79
N ILE A 61 -8.08 -15.65 -12.20
CA ILE A 61 -7.95 -16.22 -10.85
C ILE A 61 -6.69 -17.09 -10.77
N LYS A 62 -6.51 -18.05 -11.69
CA LYS A 62 -5.35 -18.95 -11.70
C LYS A 62 -4.02 -18.19 -11.85
N ARG A 63 -3.96 -17.18 -12.73
CA ARG A 63 -2.78 -16.31 -12.85
C ARG A 63 -2.47 -15.55 -11.57
N ALA A 64 -3.50 -15.00 -10.91
CA ALA A 64 -3.32 -14.28 -9.66
C ALA A 64 -2.88 -15.21 -8.51
N GLN A 65 -3.51 -16.39 -8.38
CA GLN A 65 -3.13 -17.38 -7.38
C GLN A 65 -1.71 -17.91 -7.60
N ALA A 66 -1.32 -18.22 -8.83
CA ALA A 66 0.05 -18.63 -9.17
C ALA A 66 1.06 -17.52 -8.81
N LYS A 67 0.70 -16.28 -9.11
CA LYS A 67 1.48 -15.12 -8.70
C LYS A 67 1.58 -15.04 -7.17
N PHE A 68 0.51 -15.19 -6.42
CA PHE A 68 0.54 -15.18 -4.95
C PHE A 68 1.35 -16.34 -4.38
N LYS A 69 1.24 -17.56 -4.93
CA LYS A 69 2.07 -18.70 -4.53
C LYS A 69 3.56 -18.43 -4.71
N SER A 70 3.97 -17.89 -5.86
CA SER A 70 5.37 -17.50 -6.09
C SER A 70 5.86 -16.41 -5.14
N ILE A 71 4.93 -15.67 -4.55
CA ILE A 71 5.15 -14.60 -3.60
C ILE A 71 5.39 -15.14 -2.20
N VAL A 72 4.48 -15.99 -1.72
CA VAL A 72 4.57 -16.57 -0.38
C VAL A 72 5.90 -17.31 -0.22
N VAL A 73 6.38 -17.96 -1.27
CA VAL A 73 7.71 -18.61 -1.30
C VAL A 73 8.86 -17.59 -1.15
N ASN A 74 8.66 -16.33 -1.56
CA ASN A 74 9.69 -15.29 -1.53
C ASN A 74 9.51 -14.25 -0.42
N GLN A 75 8.42 -14.34 0.36
CA GLN A 75 8.24 -13.48 1.53
C GLN A 75 9.06 -14.03 2.69
N GLY A 76 9.94 -13.22 3.25
CA GLY A 76 10.61 -13.51 4.51
C GLY A 76 9.61 -13.72 5.66
N PRO A 77 10.08 -14.21 6.81
CA PRO A 77 9.23 -14.39 8.00
C PRO A 77 8.58 -13.06 8.41
N PRO A 78 7.40 -13.13 9.08
CA PRO A 78 6.74 -11.94 9.59
C PRO A 78 7.67 -11.13 10.48
N ARG A 79 7.71 -9.81 10.29
CA ARG A 79 8.53 -8.91 11.12
C ARG A 79 8.13 -9.00 12.58
N LEU A 80 9.12 -9.14 13.44
CA LEU A 80 8.97 -9.21 14.89
C LEU A 80 9.39 -7.91 15.56
N TYR A 81 10.12 -7.03 14.86
CA TYR A 81 10.66 -5.75 15.35
C TYR A 81 11.59 -5.95 16.55
N VAL A 82 12.46 -6.94 16.49
CA VAL A 82 13.40 -7.31 17.56
C VAL A 82 14.80 -6.77 17.29
N THR A 83 15.62 -6.71 18.33
CA THR A 83 17.04 -6.36 18.21
C THR A 83 17.75 -7.28 17.22
N GLY A 84 18.55 -6.70 16.32
CA GLY A 84 19.27 -7.38 15.24
C GLY A 84 18.45 -7.61 13.98
N GLU A 85 17.12 -7.41 14.00
CA GLU A 85 16.29 -7.50 12.80
C GLU A 85 16.65 -6.35 11.84
N LYS A 86 16.74 -6.67 10.54
CA LYS A 86 17.01 -5.68 9.50
C LYS A 86 15.72 -5.14 8.91
N THR A 87 15.71 -3.86 8.62
CA THR A 87 14.64 -3.20 7.88
C THR A 87 15.24 -2.17 6.92
N THR A 88 14.39 -1.42 6.25
CA THR A 88 14.85 -0.36 5.34
C THR A 88 14.17 0.97 5.68
N ILE A 89 14.92 2.06 5.59
CA ILE A 89 14.45 3.43 5.71
C ILE A 89 14.94 4.23 4.52
N LEU A 90 14.03 4.80 3.74
CA LEU A 90 14.32 5.47 2.47
C LEU A 90 15.19 4.62 1.52
N GLY A 91 14.96 3.29 1.55
CA GLY A 91 15.68 2.32 0.74
C GLY A 91 17.07 1.93 1.24
N LYS A 92 17.52 2.46 2.38
CA LYS A 92 18.78 2.08 3.04
C LYS A 92 18.50 1.04 4.11
N GLU A 93 19.32 -0.01 4.17
CA GLU A 93 19.24 -1.02 5.23
C GLU A 93 19.62 -0.40 6.57
N VAL A 94 18.84 -0.71 7.61
CA VAL A 94 19.07 -0.32 8.99
C VAL A 94 18.82 -1.49 9.92
N HIS A 95 19.52 -1.53 11.06
CA HIS A 95 19.34 -2.52 12.11
C HIS A 95 18.39 -1.98 13.17
N LEU A 96 17.52 -2.85 13.70
CA LEU A 96 16.68 -2.51 14.85
C LEU A 96 17.41 -2.81 16.16
N GLN A 97 17.30 -1.90 17.10
CA GLN A 97 17.72 -2.07 18.50
C GLN A 97 16.52 -1.77 19.39
N VAL A 98 16.15 -2.71 20.24
CA VAL A 98 15.02 -2.53 21.18
C VAL A 98 15.57 -2.21 22.55
N ASP A 99 15.16 -1.09 23.11
CA ASP A 99 15.58 -0.60 24.42
C ASP A 99 14.40 -0.31 25.34
N VAL A 100 14.63 -0.41 26.63
CA VAL A 100 13.62 -0.09 27.66
C VAL A 100 13.48 1.42 27.78
N LEU A 101 12.24 1.89 27.67
CA LEU A 101 11.91 3.30 27.89
C LEU A 101 12.06 3.66 29.38
N GLN A 102 13.08 4.45 29.73
CA GLN A 102 13.40 4.84 31.10
C GLN A 102 12.45 5.89 31.70
N ARG A 103 11.63 6.55 30.86
CA ARG A 103 10.72 7.63 31.30
C ARG A 103 9.26 7.27 31.04
N SER A 104 8.36 7.94 31.75
CA SER A 104 6.94 7.88 31.42
C SER A 104 6.70 8.44 30.01
N GLY A 105 5.95 7.73 29.18
CA GLY A 105 5.67 8.16 27.79
C GLY A 105 5.16 7.01 26.92
N SER A 106 4.93 7.33 25.66
CA SER A 106 4.55 6.36 24.64
C SER A 106 5.79 5.79 23.97
N ALA A 107 5.69 4.56 23.47
CA ALA A 107 6.73 3.94 22.67
C ALA A 107 7.10 4.81 21.45
N TYR A 108 8.39 4.97 21.17
CA TYR A 108 8.89 5.77 20.04
C TYR A 108 10.15 5.17 19.43
N GLY A 109 10.41 5.53 18.17
CA GLY A 109 11.65 5.17 17.47
C GLY A 109 12.56 6.38 17.30
N ALA A 110 13.88 6.15 17.36
CA ALA A 110 14.91 7.15 17.09
C ALA A 110 16.05 6.55 16.25
N PHE A 111 16.44 7.23 15.20
CA PHE A 111 17.55 6.81 14.34
C PHE A 111 18.84 7.52 14.73
N ASP A 112 19.93 6.79 14.80
CA ASP A 112 21.25 7.33 15.22
C ASP A 112 21.96 8.16 14.13
N GLY A 113 21.37 8.22 12.95
CA GLY A 113 21.97 8.90 11.77
C GLY A 113 22.98 8.05 10.99
N LYS A 114 23.23 6.82 11.41
CA LYS A 114 24.16 5.88 10.77
C LYS A 114 23.42 4.69 10.17
N ASP A 115 23.15 3.68 10.97
CA ASP A 115 22.58 2.42 10.54
C ASP A 115 21.65 1.76 11.55
N THR A 116 21.40 2.40 12.72
CA THR A 116 20.61 1.80 13.79
C THR A 116 19.36 2.61 14.10
N LEU A 117 18.22 1.94 14.06
CA LEU A 117 16.93 2.47 14.52
C LEU A 117 16.59 1.88 15.89
N TYR A 118 16.66 2.71 16.91
CA TYR A 118 16.29 2.36 18.28
C TYR A 118 14.77 2.40 18.45
N LEU A 119 14.23 1.37 19.10
CA LEU A 119 12.81 1.27 19.45
C LEU A 119 12.69 1.29 20.97
N PHE A 120 12.30 2.42 21.53
CA PHE A 120 12.12 2.61 22.97
C PHE A 120 10.71 2.19 23.38
N VAL A 121 10.61 1.16 24.21
CA VAL A 121 9.35 0.55 24.63
C VAL A 121 9.35 0.25 26.13
N LYS A 122 8.17 0.22 26.77
CA LYS A 122 8.06 -0.15 28.19
C LYS A 122 8.27 -1.65 28.41
N ASP A 123 7.72 -2.45 27.50
CA ASP A 123 7.83 -3.90 27.49
C ASP A 123 8.51 -4.37 26.19
N PRO A 124 9.81 -4.73 26.24
CA PRO A 124 10.54 -5.24 25.08
C PRO A 124 10.00 -6.56 24.53
N THR A 125 9.22 -7.31 25.29
CA THR A 125 8.62 -8.58 24.83
C THR A 125 7.36 -8.35 23.99
N SER A 126 6.71 -7.18 24.14
CA SER A 126 5.50 -6.82 23.44
C SER A 126 5.76 -6.42 21.98
N LYS A 127 5.38 -7.29 21.03
CA LYS A 127 5.44 -6.99 19.59
C LYS A 127 4.66 -5.72 19.23
N ASP A 128 3.50 -5.50 19.84
CA ASP A 128 2.67 -4.33 19.59
C ASP A 128 3.38 -3.02 19.97
N GLN A 129 4.07 -2.99 21.11
CA GLN A 129 4.82 -1.80 21.51
C GLN A 129 6.02 -1.55 20.58
N ARG A 130 6.75 -2.59 20.17
CA ARG A 130 7.85 -2.47 19.20
C ARG A 130 7.35 -1.96 17.85
N PHE A 131 6.23 -2.51 17.36
CA PHE A 131 5.58 -2.01 16.14
C PHE A 131 5.16 -0.54 16.27
N LYS A 132 4.56 -0.14 17.40
CA LYS A 132 4.17 1.27 17.64
C LYS A 132 5.38 2.19 17.67
N ALA A 133 6.49 1.78 18.26
CA ALA A 133 7.73 2.54 18.23
C ALA A 133 8.26 2.71 16.81
N PHE A 134 8.29 1.64 16.02
CA PHE A 134 8.69 1.66 14.62
C PHE A 134 7.76 2.56 13.78
N ASP A 135 6.44 2.38 13.88
CA ASP A 135 5.46 3.17 13.10
C ASP A 135 5.50 4.66 13.49
N SER A 136 5.77 4.98 14.77
CA SER A 136 5.93 6.37 15.22
C SER A 136 7.13 7.07 14.55
N TYR A 137 8.25 6.35 14.40
CA TYR A 137 9.41 6.85 13.68
C TYR A 137 9.09 7.07 12.19
N LEU A 138 8.47 6.09 11.53
CA LEU A 138 8.07 6.23 10.13
C LEU A 138 7.15 7.44 9.92
N ARG A 139 6.23 7.70 10.84
CA ARG A 139 5.33 8.86 10.79
C ARG A 139 6.09 10.18 10.96
N SER A 140 6.97 10.26 11.94
CA SER A 140 7.78 11.46 12.19
C SER A 140 8.68 11.80 10.99
N LEU A 141 9.37 10.81 10.44
CA LEU A 141 10.20 10.99 9.24
C LEU A 141 9.32 11.30 8.02
N GLY A 142 8.20 10.58 7.88
CA GLY A 142 7.27 10.74 6.76
C GLY A 142 6.68 12.15 6.69
N GLU A 143 6.40 12.79 7.81
CA GLU A 143 5.92 14.16 7.83
C GLU A 143 6.89 15.13 7.14
N LYS A 144 8.18 15.01 7.44
CA LYS A 144 9.23 15.82 6.83
C LYS A 144 9.43 15.49 5.34
N VAL A 145 9.56 14.22 5.04
CA VAL A 145 9.88 13.73 3.68
C VAL A 145 8.72 14.00 2.71
N PHE A 146 7.49 13.68 3.10
CA PHE A 146 6.33 13.91 2.23
C PHE A 146 6.07 15.41 2.00
N LYS A 147 6.28 16.25 3.02
CA LYS A 147 6.18 17.71 2.87
C LYS A 147 7.21 18.25 1.88
N ALA A 148 8.46 17.79 1.97
CA ALA A 148 9.51 18.18 1.04
C ALA A 148 9.19 17.73 -0.40
N TRP A 149 8.75 16.48 -0.60
CA TRP A 149 8.38 15.97 -1.92
C TRP A 149 7.13 16.66 -2.48
N SER A 150 6.12 16.93 -1.65
CA SER A 150 4.93 17.67 -2.08
C SER A 150 5.29 19.05 -2.62
N LYS A 151 6.15 19.80 -1.91
CA LYS A 151 6.62 21.12 -2.36
C LYS A 151 7.36 21.02 -3.69
N ARG A 152 8.33 20.09 -3.81
CA ARG A 152 9.09 19.88 -5.06
C ARG A 152 8.18 19.53 -6.24
N VAL A 153 7.22 18.62 -6.04
CA VAL A 153 6.31 18.21 -7.10
C VAL A 153 5.36 19.35 -7.47
N TYR A 154 4.79 20.05 -6.49
CA TYR A 154 4.00 21.25 -6.72
C TYR A 154 4.73 22.28 -7.60
N GLU A 155 5.97 22.63 -7.23
CA GLU A 155 6.80 23.58 -7.99
C GLU A 155 7.04 23.12 -9.43
N ARG A 156 7.33 21.82 -9.63
CA ARG A 156 7.51 21.23 -10.97
C ARG A 156 6.24 21.30 -11.80
N PHE A 157 5.05 21.08 -11.21
CA PHE A 157 3.77 21.21 -11.90
C PHE A 157 3.53 22.67 -12.33
N ARG A 158 3.73 23.61 -11.40
CA ARG A 158 3.58 25.04 -11.69
C ARG A 158 4.51 25.52 -12.80
N GLN A 159 5.76 25.15 -12.77
CA GLN A 159 6.76 25.47 -13.79
C GLN A 159 6.39 24.95 -15.20
N ARG A 160 5.61 23.89 -15.28
CA ARG A 160 5.11 23.32 -16.55
C ARG A 160 3.71 23.82 -16.94
N GLY A 161 3.22 24.86 -16.29
CA GLY A 161 1.93 25.50 -16.61
C GLY A 161 0.69 24.75 -16.11
N TYR A 162 0.86 23.74 -15.22
CA TYR A 162 -0.30 23.10 -14.61
C TYR A 162 -0.77 23.88 -13.40
N GLU A 163 -2.05 24.24 -13.39
CA GLU A 163 -2.69 24.86 -12.22
C GLU A 163 -3.11 23.81 -11.22
N VAL A 164 -2.30 23.66 -10.17
CA VAL A 164 -2.53 22.72 -9.06
C VAL A 164 -2.37 23.45 -7.72
N PRO A 165 -3.10 23.08 -6.67
CA PRO A 165 -2.89 23.63 -5.33
C PRO A 165 -1.65 23.04 -4.67
N LEU A 166 -1.06 23.74 -3.68
CA LEU A 166 -0.14 23.11 -2.75
C LEU A 166 -0.97 22.22 -1.80
N ALA A 167 -0.89 20.91 -2.02
CA ALA A 167 -1.76 19.97 -1.36
C ALA A 167 -1.57 19.92 0.17
N LYS A 168 -2.67 19.87 0.90
CA LYS A 168 -2.71 19.43 2.30
C LYS A 168 -2.31 17.96 2.36
N LEU A 169 -1.43 17.61 3.29
CA LEU A 169 -0.94 16.24 3.41
C LEU A 169 -1.50 15.55 4.65
N ARG A 170 -1.84 14.29 4.48
CA ARG A 170 -2.07 13.36 5.58
C ARG A 170 -1.31 12.07 5.31
N GLN A 171 -0.89 11.41 6.35
CA GLN A 171 -0.30 10.09 6.23
C GLN A 171 -1.14 9.06 6.97
N ARG A 172 -1.26 7.89 6.35
CA ARG A 172 -1.99 6.74 6.88
C ARG A 172 -1.28 5.46 6.50
N ARG A 173 -1.32 4.46 7.36
CA ARG A 173 -0.99 3.09 6.96
C ARG A 173 -2.17 2.52 6.18
N MET A 174 -1.96 2.19 4.91
CA MET A 174 -3.01 1.72 3.99
C MET A 174 -2.63 0.34 3.45
N THR A 175 -3.62 -0.54 3.29
CA THR A 175 -3.41 -1.92 2.81
C THR A 175 -3.53 -2.07 1.29
N SER A 176 -4.33 -1.20 0.64
CA SER A 176 -4.72 -1.38 -0.76
C SER A 176 -4.21 -0.31 -1.73
N ARG A 177 -3.55 0.74 -1.22
CA ARG A 177 -3.06 1.85 -2.06
C ARG A 177 -1.85 2.54 -1.43
N TRP A 178 -1.07 3.21 -2.28
CA TRP A 178 0.12 3.95 -1.86
C TRP A 178 -0.15 5.43 -1.63
N GLY A 179 -1.16 5.97 -2.28
CA GLY A 179 -1.65 7.32 -2.10
C GLY A 179 -3.14 7.44 -2.40
N SER A 180 -3.72 8.59 -2.16
CA SER A 180 -5.03 9.00 -2.66
C SER A 180 -5.15 10.51 -2.65
N CYS A 181 -5.68 11.08 -3.73
CA CYS A 181 -6.02 12.48 -3.83
C CYS A 181 -7.53 12.70 -3.66
N THR A 182 -7.89 13.79 -2.99
CA THR A 182 -9.25 14.31 -2.94
C THR A 182 -9.22 15.77 -3.43
N PRO A 183 -9.37 16.00 -4.75
CA PRO A 183 -9.18 17.32 -5.35
C PRO A 183 -10.02 18.43 -4.70
N ALA A 184 -11.30 18.17 -4.44
CA ALA A 184 -12.20 19.14 -3.81
C ALA A 184 -11.78 19.61 -2.40
N LYS A 185 -10.87 18.85 -1.73
CA LYS A 185 -10.34 19.19 -0.40
C LYS A 185 -8.88 19.63 -0.46
N GLU A 186 -8.29 19.64 -1.65
CA GLU A 186 -6.86 19.87 -1.86
C GLU A 186 -6.00 18.93 -1.00
N LEU A 187 -6.44 17.68 -0.83
CA LEU A 187 -5.88 16.75 0.13
C LEU A 187 -5.26 15.53 -0.56
N ILE A 188 -3.99 15.25 -0.24
CA ILE A 188 -3.29 14.02 -0.59
C ILE A 188 -3.04 13.22 0.69
N ASN A 189 -3.42 11.94 0.68
CA ASN A 189 -3.01 10.99 1.70
C ASN A 189 -1.85 10.14 1.16
N MET A 190 -0.79 10.01 1.94
CA MET A 190 0.37 9.17 1.61
C MET A 190 0.42 7.96 2.54
N ASN A 191 0.78 6.81 1.98
CA ASN A 191 0.98 5.61 2.81
C ASN A 191 2.30 5.73 3.57
N THR A 192 2.23 5.66 4.91
CA THR A 192 3.41 5.75 5.78
C THR A 192 4.49 4.71 5.44
N ARG A 193 4.08 3.54 4.92
CA ARG A 193 5.02 2.48 4.49
C ARG A 193 5.98 2.91 3.38
N LEU A 194 5.66 3.95 2.60
CA LEU A 194 6.56 4.45 1.56
C LEU A 194 7.93 4.89 2.11
N ILE A 195 7.99 5.23 3.41
CA ILE A 195 9.24 5.60 4.09
C ILE A 195 10.20 4.40 4.20
N GLU A 196 9.70 3.18 4.14
CA GLU A 196 10.53 1.98 4.12
C GLU A 196 11.24 1.77 2.76
N GLY A 197 10.68 2.29 1.67
CA GLY A 197 11.20 2.14 0.31
C GLY A 197 12.08 3.31 -0.17
N PRO A 198 12.73 3.16 -1.32
CA PRO A 198 13.47 4.24 -1.97
C PRO A 198 12.62 5.50 -2.20
N GLU A 199 13.24 6.68 -2.10
CA GLU A 199 12.56 7.97 -2.32
C GLU A 199 11.93 8.10 -3.72
N SER A 200 12.45 7.38 -4.72
CA SER A 200 11.85 7.34 -6.07
C SER A 200 10.42 6.80 -6.08
N PHE A 201 10.03 6.00 -5.07
CA PHE A 201 8.65 5.55 -4.91
C PHE A 201 7.76 6.66 -4.36
N ILE A 202 8.29 7.45 -3.44
CA ILE A 202 7.59 8.62 -2.89
C ILE A 202 7.38 9.65 -4.00
N GLU A 203 8.41 9.93 -4.81
CA GLU A 203 8.30 10.80 -5.99
C GLU A 203 7.18 10.32 -6.93
N TYR A 204 7.22 9.03 -7.29
CA TYR A 204 6.23 8.47 -8.21
C TYR A 204 4.80 8.61 -7.67
N VAL A 205 4.58 8.24 -6.42
CA VAL A 205 3.23 8.33 -5.81
C VAL A 205 2.81 9.79 -5.68
N MET A 206 3.71 10.69 -5.28
CA MET A 206 3.39 12.12 -5.17
C MET A 206 3.02 12.73 -6.52
N VAL A 207 3.77 12.45 -7.59
CA VAL A 207 3.43 12.90 -8.95
C VAL A 207 2.09 12.31 -9.40
N HIS A 208 1.83 11.03 -9.10
CA HIS A 208 0.56 10.37 -9.41
C HIS A 208 -0.63 11.08 -8.73
N GLU A 209 -0.50 11.39 -7.44
CA GLU A 209 -1.57 12.06 -6.70
C GLU A 209 -1.75 13.53 -7.13
N TYR A 210 -0.68 14.24 -7.47
CA TYR A 210 -0.78 15.58 -8.03
C TYR A 210 -1.44 15.59 -9.42
N ALA A 211 -1.22 14.56 -10.24
CA ALA A 211 -1.90 14.44 -11.54
C ALA A 211 -3.43 14.33 -11.41
N HIS A 212 -3.94 13.89 -10.24
CA HIS A 212 -5.38 13.88 -9.96
C HIS A 212 -6.00 15.27 -9.76
N PHE A 213 -5.21 16.32 -9.51
CA PHE A 213 -5.72 17.70 -9.57
C PHE A 213 -5.98 18.14 -11.01
N VAL A 214 -5.32 17.53 -12.00
CA VAL A 214 -5.50 17.82 -13.43
C VAL A 214 -6.57 16.91 -14.03
N HIS A 215 -6.54 15.61 -13.72
CA HIS A 215 -7.48 14.63 -14.24
C HIS A 215 -7.95 13.68 -13.13
N ALA A 216 -9.25 13.67 -12.83
CA ALA A 216 -9.81 12.90 -11.73
C ALA A 216 -9.72 11.37 -11.91
N ASN A 217 -9.68 10.88 -13.14
CA ASN A 217 -9.63 9.45 -13.47
C ASN A 217 -8.32 9.08 -14.18
N HIS A 218 -7.99 7.78 -14.16
CA HIS A 218 -6.78 7.24 -14.80
C HIS A 218 -6.93 7.10 -16.34
N SER A 219 -7.42 8.12 -17.01
CA SER A 219 -7.54 8.19 -18.46
C SER A 219 -6.17 8.24 -19.17
N LYS A 220 -6.19 8.18 -20.51
CA LYS A 220 -4.97 8.40 -21.32
C LYS A 220 -4.35 9.78 -21.01
N ALA A 221 -5.18 10.83 -20.88
CA ALA A 221 -4.72 12.17 -20.53
C ALA A 221 -4.04 12.23 -19.16
N PHE A 222 -4.60 11.56 -18.14
CA PHE A 222 -3.94 11.40 -16.84
C PHE A 222 -2.55 10.80 -16.96
N HIS A 223 -2.44 9.67 -17.68
CA HIS A 223 -1.14 9.00 -17.87
C HIS A 223 -0.17 9.84 -18.71
N THR A 224 -0.65 10.67 -19.61
CA THR A 224 0.20 11.64 -20.33
C THR A 224 0.78 12.68 -19.37
N VAL A 225 -0.01 13.22 -18.43
CA VAL A 225 0.50 14.11 -17.38
C VAL A 225 1.57 13.41 -16.54
N VAL A 226 1.29 12.21 -16.04
CA VAL A 226 2.29 11.46 -15.23
C VAL A 226 3.57 11.22 -16.02
N ALA A 227 3.47 10.81 -17.29
CA ALA A 227 4.63 10.55 -18.15
C ALA A 227 5.44 11.80 -18.47
N HIS A 228 4.81 12.98 -18.50
CA HIS A 228 5.49 14.26 -18.67
C HIS A 228 6.48 14.58 -17.54
N PHE A 229 6.18 14.12 -16.33
CA PHE A 229 7.06 14.29 -15.16
C PHE A 229 7.98 13.11 -14.93
N LEU A 230 7.50 11.91 -15.24
CA LEU A 230 8.19 10.63 -15.02
C LEU A 230 7.98 9.72 -16.23
N PRO A 231 8.82 9.85 -17.29
CA PRO A 231 8.69 8.99 -18.49
C PRO A 231 8.74 7.50 -18.16
N ASP A 232 9.48 7.13 -17.10
CA ASP A 232 9.68 5.78 -16.59
C ASP A 232 8.62 5.33 -15.56
N TRP A 233 7.50 6.04 -15.43
CA TRP A 233 6.49 5.79 -14.39
C TRP A 233 5.98 4.34 -14.32
N LYS A 234 5.91 3.64 -15.46
CA LYS A 234 5.48 2.23 -15.51
C LYS A 234 6.49 1.31 -14.81
N ALA A 235 7.79 1.56 -15.03
CA ALA A 235 8.86 0.83 -14.37
C ALA A 235 8.87 1.12 -12.86
N ARG A 236 8.71 2.39 -12.45
CA ARG A 236 8.61 2.78 -11.03
C ARG A 236 7.41 2.13 -10.34
N LYS A 237 6.24 2.12 -10.99
CA LYS A 237 5.05 1.42 -10.48
C LYS A 237 5.30 -0.07 -10.26
N LYS A 238 5.95 -0.72 -11.22
CA LYS A 238 6.31 -2.14 -11.11
C LYS A 238 7.30 -2.37 -9.98
N ALA A 239 8.37 -1.56 -9.90
CA ALA A 239 9.39 -1.66 -8.87
C ALA A 239 8.80 -1.43 -7.46
N LEU A 240 7.97 -0.38 -7.27
CA LEU A 240 7.25 -0.12 -6.03
C LEU A 240 6.44 -1.34 -5.57
N ASN A 241 5.61 -1.87 -6.45
CA ASN A 241 4.77 -3.02 -6.10
C ASN A 241 5.61 -4.27 -5.80
N THR A 242 6.66 -4.54 -6.57
CA THR A 242 7.56 -5.67 -6.33
C THR A 242 8.32 -5.51 -5.02
N TYR A 243 8.83 -4.32 -4.73
CA TYR A 243 9.59 -4.05 -3.51
C TYR A 243 8.77 -4.34 -2.25
N PHE A 244 7.61 -3.70 -2.10
CA PHE A 244 6.76 -3.89 -0.92
C PHE A 244 6.07 -5.25 -0.87
N TYR A 245 6.11 -5.94 -1.95
CA TYR A 245 5.68 -7.27 -2.09
C TYR A 245 6.70 -8.28 -1.51
N LEU A 246 7.98 -8.03 -1.69
CA LEU A 246 9.07 -8.85 -1.15
C LEU A 246 9.42 -8.47 0.32
N HIS A 247 9.25 -7.21 0.71
CA HIS A 247 9.70 -6.68 2.00
C HIS A 247 8.56 -6.27 2.94
N GLY A 248 7.32 -6.50 2.58
CA GLY A 248 6.16 -5.86 3.17
C GLY A 248 5.32 -6.68 4.13
N ASN A 249 5.92 -7.56 4.91
CA ASN A 249 5.22 -8.29 5.98
C ASN A 249 5.09 -7.49 7.27
#